data_86a540a79cd225654208cc263e449b74
#
_entry.id   86a540a79cd225654208cc263e449b74
#
_cell.length_a   1.000
_cell.length_b   1.000
_cell.length_c   1.000
_cell.angle_alpha   90.00
_cell.angle_beta   90.00
_cell.angle_gamma   90.00
#
_symmetry.space_group_name_H-M   'P 1'
#
loop_
_entity.id
_entity.type
_entity.pdbx_description
1 polymer ?
#
loop_
_entity_poly.entity_id
_entity_poly.type
_entity_poly.pdbx_seq_one_letter_code
_entity_poly.pdbx_strand_id
1 'polypeptide(L)'
;MPLTFFGGIGGASRNGILIKGSNYMDALAKVGTVVFDKTGTLTHGEFAVAAVHADDSCPDHSSHDADNVHIGEYSDKEKILLHLAAHAEHFTTHPIGAALRTAFPQEATDGCEVTDVEEIAGQGIRAQVNGKVVCVGNKKMMENIGAKWHDCNQVGTIIHVAIDGKYAGHIVINDTLKGGSAHAIRELKELGVEKTVMLTGDRREVGEDVAHKLGLDECRAELLPTDKVSHVEQLLKTKPAGKTLAYVGDGINDAPVLKRADVGIAMGGLGSDAAIEAADVVLMDDDPRKIALAVKIARRTIHIAHENVVFAIGVKVAVLILATIGLGTMWMAVFADVGVTVLAVLNAMRSLGKNRPFYR
;
A
#
# COMPACT_ATOMS: atom_id res chain seq x y z
N MET A 1 -23.08 7.73 23.92
CA MET A 1 -22.07 6.88 23.27
C MET A 1 -22.44 6.53 21.82
N PRO A 2 -23.56 5.85 21.48
CA PRO A 2 -23.81 5.39 20.11
C PRO A 2 -23.76 6.51 19.07
N LEU A 3 -24.36 7.66 19.32
CA LEU A 3 -24.39 8.79 18.38
C LEU A 3 -23.01 9.34 18.01
N THR A 4 -22.05 9.35 18.93
CA THR A 4 -20.69 9.82 18.64
C THR A 4 -19.99 8.87 17.67
N PHE A 5 -20.18 7.56 17.86
CA PHE A 5 -19.63 6.55 16.94
C PHE A 5 -20.29 6.61 15.55
N PHE A 6 -21.62 6.76 15.50
CA PHE A 6 -22.32 6.97 14.23
C PHE A 6 -21.83 8.22 13.50
N GLY A 7 -21.62 9.31 14.25
CA GLY A 7 -21.01 10.52 13.71
C GLY A 7 -19.60 10.29 13.15
N GLY A 8 -18.75 9.55 13.89
CA GLY A 8 -17.40 9.21 13.47
C GLY A 8 -17.37 8.32 12.22
N ILE A 9 -18.20 7.26 12.18
CA ILE A 9 -18.34 6.36 11.01
C ILE A 9 -18.86 7.16 9.81
N GLY A 10 -19.88 8.00 9.98
CA GLY A 10 -20.39 8.87 8.92
C GLY A 10 -19.37 9.89 8.44
N GLY A 11 -18.55 10.45 9.35
CA GLY A 11 -17.44 11.33 9.03
C GLY A 11 -16.32 10.62 8.24
N ALA A 12 -16.00 9.38 8.59
CA ALA A 12 -15.06 8.53 7.85
C ALA A 12 -15.59 8.22 6.45
N SER A 13 -16.84 7.82 6.33
CA SER A 13 -17.48 7.49 5.05
C SER A 13 -17.47 8.68 4.07
N ARG A 14 -17.68 9.91 4.53
CA ARG A 14 -17.57 11.13 3.71
C ARG A 14 -16.17 11.38 3.16
N ASN A 15 -15.16 10.78 3.76
CA ASN A 15 -13.77 10.82 3.32
C ASN A 15 -13.37 9.56 2.51
N GLY A 16 -14.34 8.74 2.10
CA GLY A 16 -14.08 7.51 1.36
C GLY A 16 -13.45 6.40 2.21
N ILE A 17 -13.72 6.41 3.53
CA ILE A 17 -13.24 5.39 4.48
C ILE A 17 -14.46 4.71 5.09
N LEU A 18 -14.70 3.46 4.71
CA LEU A 18 -15.79 2.66 5.26
C LEU A 18 -15.30 1.89 6.48
N ILE A 19 -15.85 2.17 7.66
CA ILE A 19 -15.57 1.45 8.91
C ILE A 19 -16.81 0.63 9.26
N LYS A 20 -16.69 -0.69 9.36
CA LYS A 20 -17.82 -1.61 9.50
C LYS A 20 -18.44 -1.67 10.90
N GLY A 21 -17.80 -1.07 11.90
CA GLY A 21 -18.32 -1.10 13.26
C GLY A 21 -17.59 -0.19 14.25
N SER A 22 -18.27 0.12 15.36
CA SER A 22 -17.72 0.97 16.43
C SER A 22 -16.54 0.33 17.17
N ASN A 23 -16.50 -1.01 17.25
CA ASN A 23 -15.38 -1.78 17.81
C ASN A 23 -14.10 -1.56 17.00
N TYR A 24 -14.19 -1.48 15.66
CA TYR A 24 -13.05 -1.20 14.78
C TYR A 24 -12.59 0.26 14.88
N MET A 25 -13.52 1.19 15.15
CA MET A 25 -13.17 2.57 15.48
C MET A 25 -12.34 2.65 16.76
N ASP A 26 -12.72 1.92 17.81
CA ASP A 26 -11.95 1.86 19.06
C ASP A 26 -10.58 1.20 18.84
N ALA A 27 -10.54 0.13 18.08
CA ALA A 27 -9.28 -0.55 17.75
C ALA A 27 -8.34 0.35 16.93
N LEU A 28 -8.84 1.06 15.89
CA LEU A 28 -8.06 2.04 15.12
C LEU A 28 -7.48 3.15 16.00
N ALA A 29 -8.24 3.64 16.97
CA ALA A 29 -7.75 4.69 17.88
C ALA A 29 -6.55 4.25 18.71
N LYS A 30 -6.44 2.96 19.00
CA LYS A 30 -5.38 2.33 19.82
C LYS A 30 -4.23 1.76 18.98
N VAL A 31 -4.24 1.91 17.67
CA VAL A 31 -3.21 1.36 16.78
C VAL A 31 -1.82 1.81 17.22
N GLY A 32 -0.96 0.83 17.50
CA GLY A 32 0.46 1.00 17.84
C GLY A 32 1.39 0.32 16.84
N THR A 33 0.89 -0.69 16.11
CA THR A 33 1.65 -1.38 15.05
C THR A 33 0.82 -1.41 13.78
N VAL A 34 1.43 -1.02 12.65
CA VAL A 34 0.80 -1.15 11.33
C VAL A 34 1.67 -2.04 10.46
N VAL A 35 1.05 -3.08 9.92
CA VAL A 35 1.68 -4.04 9.02
C VAL A 35 1.10 -3.83 7.62
N PHE A 36 1.96 -3.69 6.64
CA PHE A 36 1.59 -3.45 5.25
C PHE A 36 1.95 -4.65 4.38
N ASP A 37 1.07 -5.02 3.47
CA ASP A 37 1.51 -5.72 2.28
C ASP A 37 2.24 -4.74 1.34
N LYS A 38 3.09 -5.23 0.44
CA LYS A 38 3.77 -4.39 -0.54
C LYS A 38 2.88 -4.16 -1.76
N THR A 39 2.56 -5.23 -2.48
CA THR A 39 1.95 -5.18 -3.81
C THR A 39 0.47 -4.78 -3.73
N GLY A 40 0.04 -3.83 -4.57
CA GLY A 40 -1.33 -3.33 -4.53
C GLY A 40 -1.66 -2.44 -3.32
N THR A 41 -0.79 -2.38 -2.31
CA THR A 41 -0.99 -1.63 -1.06
C THR A 41 -0.11 -0.39 -0.99
N LEU A 42 1.22 -0.56 -0.88
CA LEU A 42 2.21 0.53 -0.92
C LEU A 42 2.65 0.86 -2.34
N THR A 43 2.44 -0.09 -3.26
CA THR A 43 2.70 0.02 -4.69
C THR A 43 1.39 -0.12 -5.47
N HIS A 44 1.43 0.24 -6.75
CA HIS A 44 0.26 0.11 -7.63
C HIS A 44 -0.04 -1.35 -8.02
N GLY A 45 0.90 -2.29 -7.82
CA GLY A 45 0.81 -3.64 -8.36
C GLY A 45 1.02 -3.67 -9.89
N GLU A 46 1.44 -2.54 -10.45
CA GLU A 46 1.75 -2.39 -11.86
C GLU A 46 3.26 -2.27 -12.03
N PHE A 47 3.79 -3.11 -12.91
CA PHE A 47 5.20 -3.07 -13.26
C PHE A 47 5.49 -1.91 -14.20
N ALA A 48 6.62 -1.23 -14.00
CA ALA A 48 7.13 -0.21 -14.89
C ALA A 48 8.62 -0.43 -15.14
N VAL A 49 9.08 0.03 -16.30
CA VAL A 49 10.50 0.06 -16.64
C VAL A 49 11.17 1.09 -15.75
N ALA A 50 12.09 0.62 -14.88
CA ALA A 50 12.85 1.47 -13.97
C ALA A 50 14.17 1.93 -14.59
N ALA A 51 14.83 1.05 -15.38
CA ALA A 51 16.04 1.39 -16.10
C ALA A 51 16.21 0.48 -17.35
N VAL A 52 16.92 1.00 -18.34
CA VAL A 52 17.33 0.28 -19.55
C VAL A 52 18.85 0.42 -19.65
N HIS A 53 19.57 -0.69 -19.79
CA HIS A 53 21.02 -0.71 -19.93
C HIS A 53 21.43 -1.49 -21.17
N ALA A 54 21.96 -0.80 -22.15
CA ALA A 54 22.61 -1.44 -23.31
C ALA A 54 23.99 -1.98 -22.90
N ASP A 55 24.45 -3.10 -23.55
CA ASP A 55 25.66 -3.82 -23.15
C ASP A 55 26.93 -2.95 -23.06
N ASP A 56 27.07 -1.94 -23.94
CA ASP A 56 28.20 -1.00 -23.94
C ASP A 56 28.04 0.17 -22.92
N SER A 57 26.89 0.32 -22.25
CA SER A 57 26.55 1.47 -21.39
C SER A 57 26.35 1.11 -19.92
N CYS A 58 26.60 -0.15 -19.55
CA CYS A 58 26.52 -0.54 -18.14
C CYS A 58 27.66 0.13 -17.37
N PRO A 59 27.40 1.12 -16.50
CA PRO A 59 28.46 1.74 -15.74
C PRO A 59 29.11 0.70 -14.83
N ASP A 60 30.44 0.65 -14.87
CA ASP A 60 31.23 -0.09 -13.88
C ASP A 60 30.76 0.26 -12.48
N HIS A 61 30.63 -0.73 -11.64
CA HIS A 61 30.01 -0.83 -10.31
C HIS A 61 30.39 0.22 -9.26
N SER A 62 30.84 1.42 -9.60
CA SER A 62 31.42 2.41 -8.66
C SER A 62 30.62 3.70 -8.45
N SER A 63 29.51 3.94 -9.13
CA SER A 63 28.69 5.12 -8.87
C SER A 63 27.31 4.75 -8.35
N HIS A 64 27.18 4.76 -7.03
CA HIS A 64 25.90 4.73 -6.33
C HIS A 64 25.17 6.09 -6.46
N ASP A 65 24.57 6.37 -7.60
CA ASP A 65 23.54 7.38 -7.71
C ASP A 65 22.20 6.66 -7.93
N ALA A 66 21.67 6.12 -6.82
CA ALA A 66 20.36 5.43 -6.78
C ALA A 66 19.17 6.38 -6.97
N ASP A 67 19.39 7.68 -7.11
CA ASP A 67 18.32 8.69 -7.11
C ASP A 67 17.92 9.22 -8.48
N ASN A 68 18.56 8.76 -9.57
CA ASN A 68 18.19 9.18 -10.92
C ASN A 68 17.41 8.09 -11.66
N VAL A 69 16.12 7.98 -11.36
CA VAL A 69 15.15 7.40 -12.28
C VAL A 69 14.97 8.40 -13.43
N HIS A 70 15.79 8.31 -14.45
CA HIS A 70 15.64 9.09 -15.67
C HIS A 70 14.45 8.53 -16.49
N ILE A 71 13.25 8.97 -16.15
CA ILE A 71 12.11 8.88 -17.04
C ILE A 71 12.31 10.01 -18.07
N GLY A 72 12.92 9.69 -19.22
CA GLY A 72 12.86 10.62 -20.35
C GLY A 72 14.06 10.74 -21.29
N GLU A 73 15.28 10.33 -20.93
CA GLU A 73 16.44 10.45 -21.82
C GLU A 73 17.22 9.14 -21.93
N TYR A 74 16.64 8.14 -22.59
CA TYR A 74 17.40 6.97 -23.00
C TYR A 74 18.34 7.31 -24.16
N SER A 75 19.54 6.77 -24.15
CA SER A 75 20.44 6.80 -25.30
C SER A 75 19.81 6.08 -26.50
N ASP A 76 20.29 6.34 -27.69
CA ASP A 76 19.72 5.71 -28.91
C ASP A 76 19.82 4.17 -28.85
N LYS A 77 20.85 3.61 -28.23
CA LYS A 77 20.99 2.17 -28.04
C LYS A 77 19.95 1.61 -27.05
N GLU A 78 19.71 2.31 -25.96
CA GLU A 78 18.70 1.94 -24.96
C GLU A 78 17.27 2.03 -25.51
N LYS A 79 16.99 3.05 -26.35
CA LYS A 79 15.72 3.16 -27.08
C LYS A 79 15.51 1.98 -28.02
N ILE A 80 16.55 1.58 -28.78
CA ILE A 80 16.48 0.41 -29.65
C ILE A 80 16.27 -0.87 -28.84
N LEU A 81 16.94 -1.03 -27.71
CA LEU A 81 16.76 -2.18 -26.83
C LEU A 81 15.34 -2.28 -26.29
N LEU A 82 14.79 -1.18 -25.77
CA LEU A 82 13.42 -1.09 -25.26
C LEU A 82 12.41 -1.35 -26.39
N HIS A 83 12.62 -0.75 -27.54
CA HIS A 83 11.78 -0.90 -28.73
C HIS A 83 11.67 -2.38 -29.13
N LEU A 84 12.80 -3.07 -29.32
CA LEU A 84 12.80 -4.48 -29.73
C LEU A 84 12.21 -5.39 -28.66
N ALA A 85 12.45 -5.10 -27.36
CA ALA A 85 11.89 -5.86 -26.26
C ALA A 85 10.36 -5.68 -26.18
N ALA A 86 9.84 -4.45 -26.37
CA ALA A 86 8.41 -4.19 -26.36
C ALA A 86 7.68 -4.93 -27.48
N HIS A 87 8.26 -4.95 -28.71
CA HIS A 87 7.71 -5.71 -29.84
C HIS A 87 7.75 -7.22 -29.62
N ALA A 88 8.84 -7.76 -29.07
CA ALA A 88 8.93 -9.19 -28.78
C ALA A 88 7.86 -9.64 -27.76
N GLU A 89 7.54 -8.79 -26.81
CA GLU A 89 6.54 -9.03 -25.75
C GLU A 89 5.10 -8.60 -26.15
N HIS A 90 4.87 -8.18 -27.40
CA HIS A 90 3.58 -7.67 -27.89
C HIS A 90 2.42 -8.63 -27.62
N PHE A 91 2.62 -9.90 -27.90
CA PHE A 91 1.57 -10.92 -27.85
C PHE A 91 1.41 -11.58 -26.47
N THR A 92 2.23 -11.19 -25.48
CA THR A 92 2.12 -11.77 -24.14
C THR A 92 1.10 -11.02 -23.28
N THR A 93 0.40 -11.78 -22.44
CA THR A 93 -0.47 -11.23 -21.38
C THR A 93 0.29 -11.01 -20.07
N HIS A 94 1.60 -11.28 -20.06
CA HIS A 94 2.42 -11.16 -18.86
C HIS A 94 2.55 -9.68 -18.43
N PRO A 95 2.49 -9.36 -17.13
CA PRO A 95 2.61 -7.99 -16.62
C PRO A 95 3.90 -7.26 -17.07
N ILE A 96 4.97 -8.01 -17.28
CA ILE A 96 6.25 -7.52 -17.83
C ILE A 96 6.07 -6.95 -19.24
N GLY A 97 5.37 -7.66 -20.12
CA GLY A 97 5.09 -7.18 -21.47
C GLY A 97 4.24 -5.91 -21.45
N ALA A 98 3.27 -5.81 -20.53
CA ALA A 98 2.50 -4.58 -20.34
C ALA A 98 3.39 -3.40 -19.93
N ALA A 99 4.36 -3.61 -19.03
CA ALA A 99 5.31 -2.59 -18.60
C ALA A 99 6.20 -2.10 -19.76
N LEU A 100 6.69 -3.01 -20.60
CA LEU A 100 7.52 -2.67 -21.76
C LEU A 100 6.71 -1.87 -22.81
N ARG A 101 5.47 -2.27 -23.12
CA ARG A 101 4.59 -1.53 -24.03
C ARG A 101 4.23 -0.14 -23.50
N THR A 102 3.99 -0.03 -22.19
CA THR A 102 3.73 1.29 -21.58
C THR A 102 4.94 2.21 -21.67
N ALA A 103 6.14 1.66 -21.53
CA ALA A 103 7.39 2.42 -21.64
C ALA A 103 7.73 2.81 -23.10
N PHE A 104 7.22 2.05 -24.09
CA PHE A 104 7.39 2.32 -25.52
C PHE A 104 6.03 2.33 -26.25
N PRO A 105 5.21 3.37 -26.08
CA PRO A 105 3.85 3.42 -26.63
C PRO A 105 3.80 3.52 -28.17
N GLN A 106 4.91 3.89 -28.84
CA GLN A 106 5.01 3.92 -30.30
C GLN A 106 4.98 2.51 -30.91
N GLU A 107 5.21 1.46 -30.15
CA GLU A 107 5.19 0.05 -30.56
C GLU A 107 3.91 -0.29 -31.35
N ALA A 108 2.76 0.22 -30.94
CA ALA A 108 1.49 -0.05 -31.62
C ALA A 108 1.35 0.62 -33.01
N THR A 109 2.20 1.59 -33.36
CA THR A 109 2.02 2.47 -34.52
C THR A 109 3.24 2.59 -35.43
N ASP A 110 4.41 2.08 -35.04
CA ASP A 110 5.66 2.24 -35.80
C ASP A 110 5.79 1.30 -37.01
N GLY A 111 4.85 0.35 -37.18
CA GLY A 111 4.76 -0.53 -38.32
C GLY A 111 5.80 -1.65 -38.36
N CYS A 112 6.40 -2.00 -37.24
CA CYS A 112 7.32 -3.14 -37.15
C CYS A 112 6.59 -4.46 -37.40
N GLU A 113 7.20 -5.32 -38.19
CA GLU A 113 6.71 -6.68 -38.42
C GLU A 113 7.25 -7.63 -37.36
N VAL A 114 6.33 -8.29 -36.64
CA VAL A 114 6.68 -9.31 -35.62
C VAL A 114 6.18 -10.66 -36.08
N THR A 115 7.11 -11.61 -36.22
CA THR A 115 6.84 -13.00 -36.66
C THR A 115 7.53 -13.99 -35.76
N ASP A 116 7.22 -15.29 -35.94
CA ASP A 116 7.86 -16.43 -35.26
C ASP A 116 7.93 -16.26 -33.73
N VAL A 117 6.82 -15.82 -33.12
CA VAL A 117 6.74 -15.61 -31.67
C VAL A 117 6.60 -16.95 -30.97
N GLU A 118 7.57 -17.26 -30.10
CA GLU A 118 7.64 -18.48 -29.30
C GLU A 118 7.83 -18.12 -27.82
N GLU A 119 6.86 -18.48 -26.98
CA GLU A 119 7.00 -18.36 -25.54
C GLU A 119 7.64 -19.62 -24.96
N ILE A 120 8.79 -19.45 -24.29
CA ILE A 120 9.54 -20.53 -23.66
C ILE A 120 9.23 -20.52 -22.17
N ALA A 121 8.47 -21.54 -21.72
CA ALA A 121 7.94 -21.61 -20.37
C ALA A 121 9.06 -21.47 -19.30
N GLY A 122 8.88 -20.48 -18.40
CA GLY A 122 9.81 -20.19 -17.30
C GLY A 122 11.13 -19.57 -17.72
N GLN A 123 11.29 -19.13 -18.98
CA GLN A 123 12.52 -18.50 -19.49
C GLN A 123 12.28 -17.13 -20.12
N GLY A 124 11.24 -16.96 -20.94
CA GLY A 124 10.93 -15.73 -21.63
C GLY A 124 10.37 -15.97 -23.02
N ILE A 125 10.56 -15.03 -23.93
CA ILE A 125 10.00 -15.01 -25.28
C ILE A 125 11.10 -14.86 -26.32
N ARG A 126 10.90 -15.51 -27.48
CA ARG A 126 11.69 -15.36 -28.67
C ARG A 126 10.76 -14.93 -29.80
N ALA A 127 11.15 -13.91 -30.55
CA ALA A 127 10.38 -13.41 -31.70
C ALA A 127 11.33 -12.90 -32.79
N GLN A 128 10.85 -12.83 -34.01
CA GLN A 128 11.49 -12.06 -35.07
C GLN A 128 10.86 -10.67 -35.16
N VAL A 129 11.67 -9.62 -35.01
CA VAL A 129 11.24 -8.22 -35.13
C VAL A 129 12.01 -7.60 -36.30
N ASN A 130 11.32 -7.25 -37.36
CA ASN A 130 11.93 -6.73 -38.62
C ASN A 130 13.09 -7.61 -39.10
N GLY A 131 12.92 -8.94 -39.09
CA GLY A 131 13.91 -9.91 -39.55
C GLY A 131 15.06 -10.20 -38.55
N LYS A 132 15.12 -9.55 -37.39
CA LYS A 132 16.07 -9.82 -36.32
C LYS A 132 15.49 -10.77 -35.30
N VAL A 133 16.24 -11.77 -34.87
CA VAL A 133 15.83 -12.67 -33.81
C VAL A 133 16.07 -12.00 -32.46
N VAL A 134 15.00 -11.67 -31.77
CA VAL A 134 15.02 -11.02 -30.45
C VAL A 134 14.60 -12.03 -29.39
N CYS A 135 15.42 -12.20 -28.37
CA CYS A 135 15.15 -13.03 -27.21
C CYS A 135 15.08 -12.15 -25.96
N VAL A 136 13.94 -12.19 -25.27
CA VAL A 136 13.66 -11.40 -24.05
C VAL A 136 13.35 -12.37 -22.93
N GLY A 137 14.11 -12.36 -21.83
CA GLY A 137 13.88 -13.31 -20.77
C GLY A 137 14.88 -13.26 -19.62
N ASN A 138 14.87 -14.31 -18.81
CA ASN A 138 15.74 -14.44 -17.65
C ASN A 138 17.14 -15.01 -18.00
N LYS A 139 17.99 -15.17 -16.98
CA LYS A 139 19.35 -15.73 -17.12
C LYS A 139 19.38 -17.08 -17.84
N LYS A 140 18.41 -17.98 -17.55
CA LYS A 140 18.33 -19.31 -18.17
C LYS A 140 18.16 -19.22 -19.68
N MET A 141 17.38 -18.24 -20.15
CA MET A 141 17.21 -18.02 -21.58
C MET A 141 18.53 -17.59 -22.23
N MET A 142 19.28 -16.70 -21.62
CA MET A 142 20.57 -16.25 -22.12
C MET A 142 21.59 -17.40 -22.17
N GLU A 143 21.61 -18.23 -21.14
CA GLU A 143 22.45 -19.45 -21.09
C GLU A 143 22.10 -20.44 -22.23
N ASN A 144 20.81 -20.67 -22.45
CA ASN A 144 20.34 -21.62 -23.48
C ASN A 144 20.67 -21.15 -24.91
N ILE A 145 20.68 -19.88 -25.20
CA ILE A 145 21.06 -19.33 -26.51
C ILE A 145 22.58 -19.08 -26.61
N GLY A 146 23.34 -19.31 -25.53
CA GLY A 146 24.78 -19.10 -25.50
C GLY A 146 25.23 -17.63 -25.50
N ALA A 147 24.32 -16.69 -25.15
CA ALA A 147 24.63 -15.27 -25.06
C ALA A 147 25.42 -14.98 -23.78
N LYS A 148 26.50 -14.21 -23.90
CA LYS A 148 27.33 -13.81 -22.73
C LYS A 148 26.63 -12.66 -22.01
N TRP A 149 25.82 -12.98 -21.00
CA TRP A 149 25.16 -12.02 -20.16
C TRP A 149 25.98 -11.65 -18.92
N HIS A 150 25.68 -10.55 -18.27
CA HIS A 150 26.25 -10.13 -16.98
C HIS A 150 25.17 -9.82 -15.96
N ASP A 151 25.49 -9.95 -14.68
CA ASP A 151 24.59 -9.56 -13.59
C ASP A 151 24.44 -8.04 -13.51
N CYS A 152 23.27 -7.60 -13.09
CA CYS A 152 22.97 -6.22 -12.76
C CYS A 152 22.73 -6.10 -11.25
N ASN A 153 23.34 -5.09 -10.61
CA ASN A 153 23.19 -4.84 -9.18
C ASN A 153 22.00 -3.97 -8.84
N GLN A 154 21.24 -3.52 -9.85
CA GLN A 154 20.02 -2.74 -9.58
C GLN A 154 18.92 -3.61 -9.00
N VAL A 155 18.19 -3.03 -8.08
CA VAL A 155 17.08 -3.68 -7.40
C VAL A 155 15.86 -3.73 -8.33
N GLY A 156 15.40 -4.95 -8.64
CA GLY A 156 14.23 -5.16 -9.50
C GLY A 156 14.20 -6.52 -10.18
N THR A 157 13.21 -6.70 -11.05
CA THR A 157 13.17 -7.84 -11.97
C THR A 157 14.00 -7.50 -13.19
N ILE A 158 15.10 -8.21 -13.38
CA ILE A 158 16.01 -8.01 -14.49
C ILE A 158 15.56 -8.89 -15.66
N ILE A 159 15.37 -8.26 -16.80
CA ILE A 159 15.05 -8.90 -18.07
C ILE A 159 16.22 -8.68 -19.02
N HIS A 160 16.83 -9.77 -19.42
CA HIS A 160 17.91 -9.75 -20.37
C HIS A 160 17.37 -9.77 -21.80
N VAL A 161 18.04 -9.07 -22.70
CA VAL A 161 17.69 -8.99 -24.12
C VAL A 161 18.90 -9.41 -24.96
N ALA A 162 18.67 -10.33 -25.89
CA ALA A 162 19.66 -10.71 -26.89
C ALA A 162 19.09 -10.52 -28.30
N ILE A 163 19.94 -10.07 -29.24
CA ILE A 163 19.60 -9.81 -30.63
C ILE A 163 20.53 -10.65 -31.49
N ASP A 164 19.97 -11.47 -32.39
CA ASP A 164 20.72 -12.39 -33.25
C ASP A 164 21.74 -13.24 -32.50
N GLY A 165 21.35 -13.74 -31.32
CA GLY A 165 22.17 -14.58 -30.45
C GLY A 165 23.28 -13.84 -29.68
N LYS A 166 23.37 -12.53 -29.79
CA LYS A 166 24.31 -11.70 -29.01
C LYS A 166 23.59 -10.95 -27.91
N TYR A 167 24.19 -10.90 -26.74
CA TYR A 167 23.68 -10.09 -25.65
C TYR A 167 23.65 -8.62 -26.05
N ALA A 168 22.51 -7.96 -25.83
CA ALA A 168 22.32 -6.56 -26.20
C ALA A 168 22.15 -5.65 -24.99
N GLY A 169 21.81 -6.24 -23.83
CA GLY A 169 21.62 -5.49 -22.60
C GLY A 169 20.51 -6.08 -21.72
N HIS A 170 20.07 -5.29 -20.75
CA HIS A 170 19.00 -5.68 -19.85
C HIS A 170 18.10 -4.51 -19.50
N ILE A 171 16.88 -4.85 -19.10
CA ILE A 171 15.84 -3.90 -18.66
C ILE A 171 15.48 -4.26 -17.22
N VAL A 172 15.47 -3.26 -16.34
CA VAL A 172 15.06 -3.41 -14.93
C VAL A 172 13.61 -2.99 -14.81
N ILE A 173 12.80 -3.86 -14.28
CA ILE A 173 11.36 -3.62 -14.05
C ILE A 173 11.07 -3.67 -12.58
N ASN A 174 10.38 -2.64 -12.09
CA ASN A 174 9.96 -2.52 -10.71
C ASN A 174 8.45 -2.25 -10.62
N ASP A 175 7.89 -2.67 -9.49
CA ASP A 175 6.55 -2.24 -9.10
C ASP A 175 6.60 -0.78 -8.62
N THR A 176 5.70 0.05 -9.12
CA THR A 176 5.71 1.50 -8.85
C THR A 176 5.12 1.83 -7.50
N LEU A 177 5.84 2.64 -6.70
CA LEU A 177 5.34 3.12 -5.41
C LEU A 177 4.17 4.09 -5.60
N LYS A 178 3.11 3.94 -4.78
CA LYS A 178 2.05 4.95 -4.73
C LYS A 178 2.59 6.25 -4.15
N GLY A 179 2.34 7.37 -4.81
CA GLY A 179 2.90 8.68 -4.43
C GLY A 179 2.54 9.16 -3.01
N GLY A 180 1.53 8.54 -2.37
CA GLY A 180 1.13 8.82 -0.99
C GLY A 180 1.76 7.94 0.08
N SER A 181 2.46 6.85 -0.28
CA SER A 181 2.90 5.81 0.68
C SER A 181 3.89 6.35 1.71
N ALA A 182 4.93 7.04 1.28
CA ALA A 182 5.93 7.62 2.20
C ALA A 182 5.31 8.67 3.14
N HIS A 183 4.34 9.46 2.62
CA HIS A 183 3.61 10.44 3.44
C HIS A 183 2.74 9.75 4.48
N ALA A 184 2.02 8.70 4.09
CA ALA A 184 1.18 7.92 4.99
C ALA A 184 1.97 7.33 6.16
N ILE A 185 3.14 6.75 5.88
CA ILE A 185 4.00 6.14 6.91
C ILE A 185 4.53 7.21 7.87
N ARG A 186 4.98 8.35 7.36
CA ARG A 186 5.43 9.47 8.19
C ARG A 186 4.31 9.99 9.09
N GLU A 187 3.12 10.24 8.54
CA GLU A 187 1.97 10.73 9.30
C GLU A 187 1.52 9.71 10.38
N LEU A 188 1.57 8.41 10.10
CA LEU A 188 1.30 7.38 11.10
C LEU A 188 2.29 7.45 12.28
N LYS A 189 3.58 7.64 12.00
CA LYS A 189 4.61 7.83 13.04
C LYS A 189 4.36 9.10 13.86
N GLU A 190 4.01 10.21 13.22
CA GLU A 190 3.62 11.46 13.90
C GLU A 190 2.38 11.28 14.77
N LEU A 191 1.45 10.43 14.38
CA LEU A 191 0.32 10.03 15.19
C LEU A 191 0.68 9.06 16.32
N GLY A 192 1.96 8.69 16.52
CA GLY A 192 2.42 7.81 17.59
C GLY A 192 2.16 6.34 17.33
N VAL A 193 2.15 5.91 16.07
CA VAL A 193 2.34 4.49 15.71
C VAL A 193 3.78 4.14 16.02
N GLU A 194 3.98 3.13 16.86
CA GLU A 194 5.29 2.78 17.41
C GLU A 194 6.10 1.90 16.46
N LYS A 195 5.42 1.15 15.58
CA LYS A 195 6.06 0.21 14.66
C LYS A 195 5.32 0.12 13.34
N THR A 196 6.07 0.25 12.23
CA THR A 196 5.60 0.05 10.87
C THR A 196 6.39 -1.09 10.22
N VAL A 197 5.71 -2.12 9.72
CA VAL A 197 6.30 -3.35 9.19
C VAL A 197 5.78 -3.59 7.78
N MET A 198 6.63 -4.03 6.88
CA MET A 198 6.21 -4.52 5.56
C MET A 198 6.42 -6.03 5.46
N LEU A 199 5.42 -6.74 4.96
CA LEU A 199 5.49 -8.17 4.61
C LEU A 199 5.37 -8.31 3.10
N THR A 200 6.31 -9.01 2.47
CA THR A 200 6.31 -9.23 1.02
C THR A 200 6.82 -10.61 0.64
N GLY A 201 6.31 -11.16 -0.45
CA GLY A 201 6.84 -12.38 -1.08
C GLY A 201 8.05 -12.12 -1.98
N ASP A 202 8.43 -10.88 -2.23
CA ASP A 202 9.54 -10.51 -3.08
C ASP A 202 10.89 -10.87 -2.48
N ARG A 203 11.93 -10.80 -3.30
CA ARG A 203 13.31 -10.95 -2.85
C ARG A 203 13.65 -9.92 -1.78
N ARG A 204 14.58 -10.31 -0.90
CA ARG A 204 15.00 -9.49 0.24
C ARG A 204 15.49 -8.11 -0.18
N GLU A 205 16.34 -8.04 -1.22
CA GLU A 205 16.92 -6.78 -1.69
C GLU A 205 15.83 -5.81 -2.15
N VAL A 206 14.79 -6.29 -2.86
CA VAL A 206 13.65 -5.48 -3.32
C VAL A 206 12.81 -4.98 -2.15
N GLY A 207 12.54 -5.86 -1.19
CA GLY A 207 11.77 -5.51 0.00
C GLY A 207 12.48 -4.47 0.87
N GLU A 208 13.77 -4.65 1.13
CA GLU A 208 14.59 -3.74 1.94
C GLU A 208 14.73 -2.36 1.28
N ASP A 209 14.93 -2.29 -0.04
CA ASP A 209 14.98 -1.03 -0.78
C ASP A 209 13.66 -0.24 -0.66
N VAL A 210 12.53 -0.91 -0.89
CA VAL A 210 11.21 -0.29 -0.73
C VAL A 210 10.98 0.18 0.71
N ALA A 211 11.32 -0.64 1.70
CA ALA A 211 11.16 -0.27 3.11
C ALA A 211 12.01 0.95 3.48
N HIS A 212 13.25 1.02 3.00
CA HIS A 212 14.14 2.14 3.21
C HIS A 212 13.60 3.43 2.56
N LYS A 213 13.19 3.37 1.28
CA LYS A 213 12.59 4.51 0.55
C LYS A 213 11.35 5.06 1.23
N LEU A 214 10.54 4.20 1.82
CA LEU A 214 9.30 4.58 2.50
C LEU A 214 9.51 4.95 3.98
N GLY A 215 10.68 4.66 4.55
CA GLY A 215 10.99 4.91 5.96
C GLY A 215 10.25 3.98 6.91
N LEU A 216 10.03 2.72 6.53
CA LEU A 216 9.48 1.67 7.40
C LEU A 216 10.51 1.19 8.42
N ASP A 217 10.03 0.69 9.58
CA ASP A 217 10.92 0.26 10.66
C ASP A 217 11.43 -1.18 10.46
N GLU A 218 10.65 -2.02 9.76
CA GLU A 218 11.00 -3.42 9.53
C GLU A 218 10.45 -3.91 8.20
N CYS A 219 11.22 -4.77 7.52
CA CYS A 219 10.80 -5.52 6.34
C CYS A 219 10.99 -7.01 6.55
N ARG A 220 10.01 -7.81 6.15
CA ARG A 220 10.09 -9.27 6.04
C ARG A 220 9.79 -9.65 4.60
N ALA A 221 10.78 -10.17 3.93
CA ALA A 221 10.73 -10.56 2.52
C ALA A 221 10.72 -12.07 2.34
N GLU A 222 10.52 -12.53 1.10
CA GLU A 222 10.52 -13.95 0.71
C GLU A 222 9.46 -14.80 1.42
N LEU A 223 8.33 -14.18 1.79
CA LEU A 223 7.28 -14.82 2.55
C LEU A 223 6.25 -15.52 1.66
N LEU A 224 5.90 -16.74 2.02
CA LEU A 224 4.69 -17.39 1.51
C LEU A 224 3.44 -16.79 2.19
N PRO A 225 2.25 -16.93 1.61
CA PRO A 225 1.01 -16.45 2.24
C PRO A 225 0.79 -16.97 3.67
N THR A 226 1.14 -18.22 3.95
CA THR A 226 1.09 -18.83 5.28
C THR A 226 2.06 -18.19 6.27
N ASP A 227 3.23 -17.75 5.79
CA ASP A 227 4.26 -17.13 6.63
C ASP A 227 3.81 -15.73 7.06
N LYS A 228 3.10 -14.99 6.18
CA LYS A 228 2.51 -13.69 6.53
C LYS A 228 1.58 -13.81 7.74
N VAL A 229 0.69 -14.82 7.76
CA VAL A 229 -0.20 -15.08 8.90
C VAL A 229 0.61 -15.33 10.18
N SER A 230 1.62 -16.21 10.10
CA SER A 230 2.47 -16.55 11.25
C SER A 230 3.23 -15.33 11.80
N HIS A 231 3.73 -14.46 10.92
CA HIS A 231 4.38 -13.21 11.32
C HIS A 231 3.43 -12.23 12.00
N VAL A 232 2.21 -12.06 11.47
CA VAL A 232 1.19 -11.22 12.12
C VAL A 232 0.82 -11.79 13.50
N GLU A 233 0.70 -13.11 13.66
CA GLU A 233 0.47 -13.73 14.96
C GLU A 233 1.61 -13.50 15.97
N GLN A 234 2.86 -13.51 15.52
CA GLN A 234 4.00 -13.17 16.36
C GLN A 234 3.94 -11.71 16.81
N LEU A 235 3.64 -10.79 15.90
CA LEU A 235 3.50 -9.36 16.18
C LEU A 235 2.33 -9.10 17.16
N LEU A 236 1.21 -9.83 17.01
CA LEU A 236 0.07 -9.75 17.93
C LEU A 236 0.45 -10.18 19.36
N LYS A 237 1.33 -11.17 19.51
CA LYS A 237 1.81 -11.62 20.82
C LYS A 237 2.81 -10.66 21.47
N THR A 238 3.58 -9.93 20.66
CA THR A 238 4.67 -9.07 21.12
C THR A 238 4.30 -7.58 21.17
N LYS A 239 3.11 -7.21 20.69
CA LYS A 239 2.66 -5.81 20.72
C LYS A 239 2.52 -5.28 22.15
N PRO A 240 2.71 -3.97 22.38
CA PRO A 240 2.53 -3.37 23.71
C PRO A 240 1.11 -3.56 24.26
N ALA A 241 1.00 -3.70 25.57
CA ALA A 241 -0.29 -3.86 26.23
C ALA A 241 -1.21 -2.66 25.97
N GLY A 242 -2.47 -2.93 25.64
CA GLY A 242 -3.46 -1.88 25.33
C GLY A 242 -3.35 -1.27 23.92
N LYS A 243 -2.38 -1.70 23.11
CA LYS A 243 -2.25 -1.31 21.70
C LYS A 243 -2.84 -2.39 20.79
N THR A 244 -3.23 -1.98 19.60
CA THR A 244 -3.76 -2.85 18.55
C THR A 244 -2.81 -2.89 17.36
N LEU A 245 -2.92 -3.96 16.56
CA LEU A 245 -2.22 -4.16 15.32
C LEU A 245 -3.22 -4.01 14.16
N ALA A 246 -2.92 -3.11 13.23
CA ALA A 246 -3.63 -3.00 11.96
C ALA A 246 -2.82 -3.71 10.85
N TYR A 247 -3.50 -4.48 10.01
CA TYR A 247 -2.94 -5.03 8.78
C TYR A 247 -3.58 -4.33 7.58
N VAL A 248 -2.75 -3.89 6.63
CA VAL A 248 -3.20 -3.22 5.40
C VAL A 248 -2.80 -4.05 4.20
N GLY A 249 -3.75 -4.42 3.37
CA GLY A 249 -3.54 -5.24 2.18
C GLY A 249 -4.54 -4.92 1.06
N ASP A 250 -4.28 -5.42 -0.14
CA ASP A 250 -5.22 -5.36 -1.27
C ASP A 250 -6.31 -6.43 -1.18
N GLY A 251 -6.06 -7.45 -0.40
CA GLY A 251 -7.00 -8.48 0.05
C GLY A 251 -7.27 -9.62 -0.90
N ILE A 252 -6.71 -9.66 -2.10
CA ILE A 252 -6.91 -10.82 -2.99
C ILE A 252 -6.29 -12.07 -2.37
N ASN A 253 -5.05 -11.95 -1.89
CA ASN A 253 -4.30 -13.04 -1.26
C ASN A 253 -4.22 -12.92 0.27
N ASP A 254 -4.58 -11.77 0.80
CA ASP A 254 -4.34 -11.41 2.21
C ASP A 254 -5.60 -11.53 3.09
N ALA A 255 -6.74 -12.01 2.55
CA ALA A 255 -7.98 -12.16 3.32
C ALA A 255 -7.80 -12.92 4.66
N PRO A 256 -7.01 -14.01 4.75
CA PRO A 256 -6.74 -14.68 6.02
C PRO A 256 -5.95 -13.81 7.00
N VAL A 257 -5.02 -12.98 6.50
CA VAL A 257 -4.18 -12.08 7.31
C VAL A 257 -5.01 -10.90 7.82
N LEU A 258 -5.87 -10.31 6.96
CA LEU A 258 -6.81 -9.25 7.31
C LEU A 258 -7.71 -9.66 8.48
N LYS A 259 -8.29 -10.87 8.41
CA LYS A 259 -9.14 -11.42 9.48
C LYS A 259 -8.37 -11.73 10.78
N ARG A 260 -7.07 -11.94 10.69
CA ARG A 260 -6.25 -12.31 11.87
C ARG A 260 -5.79 -11.12 12.66
N ALA A 261 -5.65 -9.96 12.06
CA ALA A 261 -5.26 -8.71 12.70
C ALA A 261 -6.33 -8.22 13.71
N ASP A 262 -5.98 -7.30 14.61
CA ASP A 262 -6.99 -6.62 15.45
C ASP A 262 -7.88 -5.71 14.59
N VAL A 263 -7.32 -5.16 13.49
CA VAL A 263 -8.05 -4.40 12.47
C VAL A 263 -7.47 -4.73 11.09
N GLY A 264 -8.29 -5.29 10.23
CA GLY A 264 -7.97 -5.47 8.81
C GLY A 264 -8.42 -4.27 7.98
N ILE A 265 -7.49 -3.67 7.23
CA ILE A 265 -7.76 -2.53 6.34
C ILE A 265 -7.53 -2.98 4.89
N ALA A 266 -8.57 -2.95 4.07
CA ALA A 266 -8.45 -3.25 2.64
C ALA A 266 -8.31 -1.96 1.83
N MET A 267 -7.42 -2.02 0.83
CA MET A 267 -7.32 -1.02 -0.23
C MET A 267 -8.40 -1.32 -1.26
N GLY A 268 -9.30 -0.36 -1.54
CA GLY A 268 -10.59 -0.64 -2.16
C GLY A 268 -10.75 -0.33 -3.64
N GLY A 269 -9.76 0.24 -4.33
CA GLY A 269 -9.94 0.72 -5.71
C GLY A 269 -10.26 -0.39 -6.73
N LEU A 270 -9.64 -1.54 -6.63
CA LEU A 270 -9.87 -2.75 -7.44
C LEU A 270 -9.89 -4.02 -6.57
N GLY A 271 -10.06 -3.86 -5.25
CA GLY A 271 -10.07 -4.96 -4.30
C GLY A 271 -11.13 -6.00 -4.64
N SER A 272 -10.80 -7.27 -4.52
CA SER A 272 -11.78 -8.34 -4.70
C SER A 272 -12.91 -8.19 -3.68
N ASP A 273 -14.13 -8.55 -4.04
CA ASP A 273 -15.28 -8.59 -3.12
C ASP A 273 -14.93 -9.37 -1.83
N ALA A 274 -14.09 -10.40 -1.96
CA ALA A 274 -13.58 -11.19 -0.84
C ALA A 274 -12.71 -10.36 0.14
N ALA A 275 -11.91 -9.42 -0.37
CA ALA A 275 -11.11 -8.52 0.46
C ALA A 275 -11.98 -7.53 1.22
N ILE A 276 -12.93 -6.92 0.48
CA ILE A 276 -13.91 -6.00 1.06
C ILE A 276 -14.70 -6.74 2.15
N GLU A 277 -15.10 -7.99 1.92
CA GLU A 277 -15.81 -8.78 2.92
C GLU A 277 -14.96 -9.12 4.14
N ALA A 278 -13.69 -9.47 3.93
CA ALA A 278 -12.76 -9.86 5.00
C ALA A 278 -12.29 -8.71 5.88
N ALA A 279 -12.19 -7.51 5.34
CA ALA A 279 -11.66 -6.34 6.04
C ALA A 279 -12.69 -5.70 6.97
N ASP A 280 -12.21 -5.05 8.01
CA ASP A 280 -12.98 -4.27 8.99
C ASP A 280 -13.12 -2.81 8.57
N VAL A 281 -12.15 -2.34 7.80
CA VAL A 281 -12.07 -0.99 7.23
C VAL A 281 -11.73 -1.10 5.75
N VAL A 282 -12.41 -0.32 4.90
CA VAL A 282 -12.16 -0.28 3.46
C VAL A 282 -11.87 1.15 3.03
N LEU A 283 -10.76 1.35 2.31
CA LEU A 283 -10.40 2.61 1.70
C LEU A 283 -10.89 2.62 0.26
N MET A 284 -11.90 3.46 -0.04
CA MET A 284 -12.67 3.39 -1.29
C MET A 284 -11.88 3.83 -2.54
N ASP A 285 -10.85 4.64 -2.41
CA ASP A 285 -10.09 5.25 -3.51
C ASP A 285 -8.61 4.86 -3.57
N ASP A 286 -8.24 3.80 -2.92
CA ASP A 286 -6.91 3.20 -2.98
C ASP A 286 -5.73 4.14 -2.62
N ASP A 287 -6.01 5.18 -1.80
CA ASP A 287 -5.01 6.16 -1.34
C ASP A 287 -4.43 5.78 0.03
N PRO A 288 -3.13 5.42 0.14
CA PRO A 288 -2.49 5.06 1.40
C PRO A 288 -2.57 6.14 2.49
N ARG A 289 -2.66 7.41 2.12
CA ARG A 289 -2.78 8.55 3.07
C ARG A 289 -4.04 8.45 3.92
N LYS A 290 -5.07 7.77 3.44
CA LYS A 290 -6.32 7.56 4.18
C LYS A 290 -6.17 6.60 5.36
N ILE A 291 -5.10 5.81 5.44
CA ILE A 291 -4.81 4.97 6.61
C ILE A 291 -4.56 5.87 7.83
N ALA A 292 -3.68 6.86 7.69
CA ALA A 292 -3.42 7.84 8.75
C ALA A 292 -4.67 8.66 9.09
N LEU A 293 -5.45 9.06 8.07
CA LEU A 293 -6.70 9.77 8.27
C LEU A 293 -7.74 8.93 9.04
N ALA A 294 -7.84 7.62 8.78
CA ALA A 294 -8.72 6.71 9.51
C ALA A 294 -8.36 6.65 11.00
N VAL A 295 -7.08 6.53 11.32
CA VAL A 295 -6.58 6.57 12.71
C VAL A 295 -6.90 7.90 13.38
N LYS A 296 -6.73 9.01 12.69
CA LYS A 296 -7.01 10.36 13.19
C LYS A 296 -8.50 10.57 13.48
N ILE A 297 -9.37 10.15 12.57
CA ILE A 297 -10.83 10.19 12.76
C ILE A 297 -11.23 9.33 13.94
N ALA A 298 -10.68 8.12 14.06
CA ALA A 298 -10.94 7.21 15.15
C ALA A 298 -10.59 7.82 16.52
N ARG A 299 -9.36 8.35 16.66
CA ARG A 299 -8.88 9.00 17.89
C ARG A 299 -9.74 10.19 18.28
N ARG A 300 -10.09 11.06 17.31
CA ARG A 300 -10.97 12.19 17.55
C ARG A 300 -12.37 11.75 18.02
N THR A 301 -12.91 10.71 17.41
CA THR A 301 -14.23 10.17 17.77
C THR A 301 -14.24 9.62 19.18
N ILE A 302 -13.23 8.84 19.56
CA ILE A 302 -13.07 8.29 20.90
C ILE A 302 -12.89 9.43 21.93
N HIS A 303 -12.10 10.46 21.60
CA HIS A 303 -11.90 11.61 22.48
C HIS A 303 -13.25 12.34 22.76
N ILE A 304 -14.04 12.64 21.73
CA ILE A 304 -15.38 13.25 21.88
C ILE A 304 -16.31 12.33 22.68
N ALA A 305 -16.23 11.01 22.48
CA ALA A 305 -17.03 10.07 23.26
C ALA A 305 -16.65 10.11 24.75
N HIS A 306 -15.35 10.16 25.08
CA HIS A 306 -14.88 10.31 26.46
C HIS A 306 -15.27 11.65 27.07
N GLU A 307 -15.15 12.78 26.34
CA GLU A 307 -15.62 14.08 26.79
C GLU A 307 -17.11 14.01 27.22
N ASN A 308 -17.96 13.42 26.36
CA ASN A 308 -19.38 13.28 26.64
C ASN A 308 -19.66 12.42 27.89
N VAL A 309 -18.92 11.34 28.11
CA VAL A 309 -19.07 10.47 29.28
C VAL A 309 -18.68 11.20 30.56
N VAL A 310 -17.48 11.80 30.57
CA VAL A 310 -16.98 12.54 31.74
C VAL A 310 -17.91 13.68 32.08
N PHE A 311 -18.37 14.45 31.09
CA PHE A 311 -19.32 15.54 31.28
C PHE A 311 -20.66 15.05 31.87
N ALA A 312 -21.23 13.98 31.29
CA ALA A 312 -22.54 13.47 31.75
C ALA A 312 -22.46 12.90 33.20
N ILE A 313 -21.39 12.15 33.51
CA ILE A 313 -21.18 11.63 34.85
C ILE A 313 -20.93 12.78 35.85
N GLY A 314 -20.07 13.73 35.47
CA GLY A 314 -19.72 14.87 36.32
C GLY A 314 -20.94 15.70 36.72
N VAL A 315 -21.81 16.03 35.75
CA VAL A 315 -23.07 16.78 36.05
C VAL A 315 -24.00 15.96 36.93
N LYS A 316 -24.18 14.66 36.69
CA LYS A 316 -25.04 13.79 37.51
C LYS A 316 -24.52 13.69 38.93
N VAL A 317 -23.22 13.51 39.14
CA VAL A 317 -22.62 13.46 40.48
C VAL A 317 -22.77 14.81 41.19
N ALA A 318 -22.55 15.94 40.50
CA ALA A 318 -22.71 17.25 41.08
C ALA A 318 -24.15 17.50 41.56
N VAL A 319 -25.16 17.15 40.72
CA VAL A 319 -26.57 17.29 41.11
C VAL A 319 -26.94 16.35 42.29
N LEU A 320 -26.38 15.14 42.34
CA LEU A 320 -26.59 14.22 43.44
C LEU A 320 -26.04 14.78 44.76
N ILE A 321 -24.85 15.39 44.74
CA ILE A 321 -24.25 16.04 45.93
C ILE A 321 -25.11 17.20 46.37
N LEU A 322 -25.59 18.08 45.44
CA LEU A 322 -26.48 19.18 45.76
C LEU A 322 -27.81 18.69 46.37
N ALA A 323 -28.34 17.59 45.89
CA ALA A 323 -29.55 16.97 46.45
C ALA A 323 -29.31 16.45 47.87
N THR A 324 -28.16 15.85 48.18
CA THR A 324 -27.84 15.33 49.53
C THR A 324 -27.68 16.42 50.60
N ILE A 325 -27.22 17.61 50.19
CA ILE A 325 -27.12 18.78 51.10
C ILE A 325 -28.39 19.64 51.15
N GLY A 326 -29.50 19.16 50.52
CA GLY A 326 -30.78 19.81 50.53
C GLY A 326 -30.98 20.99 49.55
N LEU A 327 -30.00 21.24 48.66
CA LEU A 327 -30.05 22.29 47.63
C LEU A 327 -30.56 21.75 46.27
N GLY A 328 -30.88 20.48 46.18
CA GLY A 328 -31.34 19.83 44.95
C GLY A 328 -32.76 20.24 44.60
N THR A 329 -32.99 20.68 43.36
CA THR A 329 -34.32 20.95 42.83
C THR A 329 -34.70 19.94 41.74
N MET A 330 -35.99 19.72 41.54
CA MET A 330 -36.50 18.86 40.45
C MET A 330 -36.00 19.33 39.06
N TRP A 331 -35.90 20.64 38.86
CA TRP A 331 -35.38 21.20 37.60
C TRP A 331 -33.91 20.86 37.34
N MET A 332 -33.08 20.82 38.38
CA MET A 332 -31.68 20.37 38.29
C MET A 332 -31.60 18.90 37.88
N ALA A 333 -32.46 18.04 38.42
CA ALA A 333 -32.51 16.63 38.03
C ALA A 333 -32.93 16.44 36.58
N VAL A 334 -33.96 17.16 36.12
CA VAL A 334 -34.42 17.16 34.72
C VAL A 334 -33.31 17.68 33.80
N PHE A 335 -32.60 18.74 34.17
CA PHE A 335 -31.46 19.25 33.37
C PHE A 335 -30.34 18.24 33.31
N ALA A 336 -29.98 17.58 34.42
CA ALA A 336 -28.92 16.57 34.47
C ALA A 336 -29.23 15.33 33.60
N ASP A 337 -30.47 15.05 33.30
CA ASP A 337 -30.88 13.92 32.47
C ASP A 337 -31.09 14.31 31.01
N VAL A 338 -32.03 15.24 30.76
CA VAL A 338 -32.42 15.65 29.41
C VAL A 338 -31.48 16.71 28.83
N GLY A 339 -31.16 17.76 29.60
CA GLY A 339 -30.29 18.85 29.13
C GLY A 339 -28.89 18.40 28.79
N VAL A 340 -28.30 17.57 29.64
CA VAL A 340 -26.97 16.97 29.38
C VAL A 340 -26.96 16.05 28.15
N THR A 341 -28.07 15.31 27.95
CA THR A 341 -28.20 14.46 26.76
C THR A 341 -28.22 15.31 25.47
N VAL A 342 -28.95 16.42 25.45
CA VAL A 342 -28.97 17.34 24.30
C VAL A 342 -27.59 17.94 24.03
N LEU A 343 -26.89 18.39 25.09
CA LEU A 343 -25.54 18.93 24.95
C LEU A 343 -24.53 17.86 24.44
N ALA A 344 -24.65 16.63 24.92
CA ALA A 344 -23.80 15.51 24.46
C ALA A 344 -24.08 15.17 22.99
N VAL A 345 -25.32 15.26 22.52
CA VAL A 345 -25.70 15.11 21.10
C VAL A 345 -25.04 16.19 20.25
N LEU A 346 -25.17 17.46 20.67
CA LEU A 346 -24.54 18.58 19.96
C LEU A 346 -23.02 18.45 19.90
N ASN A 347 -22.38 18.01 21.00
CA ASN A 347 -20.94 17.74 20.98
C ASN A 347 -20.59 16.56 20.08
N ALA A 348 -21.43 15.51 20.03
CA ALA A 348 -21.23 14.36 19.13
C ALA A 348 -21.27 14.76 17.64
N MET A 349 -22.04 15.79 17.27
CA MET A 349 -22.06 16.29 15.89
C MET A 349 -20.70 16.81 15.40
N ARG A 350 -19.79 17.16 16.30
CA ARG A 350 -18.40 17.54 15.96
C ARG A 350 -17.63 16.39 15.30
N SER A 351 -18.03 15.12 15.53
CA SER A 351 -17.43 13.96 14.88
C SER A 351 -17.80 13.83 13.40
N LEU A 352 -18.94 14.44 12.98
CA LEU A 352 -19.36 14.54 11.57
C LEU A 352 -18.59 15.59 10.77
N GLY A 353 -17.91 16.53 11.45
CA GLY A 353 -17.27 17.68 10.82
C GLY A 353 -16.25 17.25 9.79
N LYS A 354 -16.18 17.96 8.64
CA LYS A 354 -15.13 17.83 7.63
C LYS A 354 -13.77 17.95 8.32
N ASN A 355 -13.10 16.83 8.50
CA ASN A 355 -11.65 16.84 8.63
C ASN A 355 -11.17 17.38 7.28
N ARG A 356 -10.69 18.63 7.24
CA ARG A 356 -10.11 19.19 6.02
C ARG A 356 -8.99 18.24 5.63
N PRO A 357 -9.00 17.69 4.41
CA PRO A 357 -7.83 16.98 3.93
C PRO A 357 -6.66 17.96 4.00
N PHE A 358 -5.55 17.54 4.55
CA PHE A 358 -4.30 18.32 4.66
C PHE A 358 -3.60 18.41 3.30
N TYR A 359 -4.35 18.74 2.23
CA TYR A 359 -3.77 19.00 0.92
C TYR A 359 -3.78 20.51 0.68
N ARG A 360 -2.67 21.14 0.97
CA ARG A 360 -2.13 22.30 0.28
C ARG A 360 -0.78 21.91 -0.28
#